data_fb9820f073f010e72a449a7bae6efe09
#
_entry.id   fb9820f073f010e72a449a7bae6efe09
#
_cell.length_a   1.000
_cell.length_b   1.000
_cell.length_c   1.000
_cell.angle_alpha   90.00
_cell.angle_beta   90.00
_cell.angle_gamma   90.00
#
_symmetry.space_group_name_H-M   'P 1'
#
loop_
_entity.id
_entity.type
_entity.pdbx_description
1 polymer ?
#
loop_
_entity_poly.entity_id
_entity_poly.type
_entity_poly.pdbx_seq_one_letter_code
_entity_poly.pdbx_strand_id
1 'polypeptide(L)'
;MNQDEMLAQRYGRSSKAKVRDRRLAIGIAATSLVSFLIWAVAVTAIGADRVTAEVQSFYVLDDKQTEVTVLIDRPRADPAVCQVEVLDIRYTVVGYREVTFLSNSDAEQTVMVNTTGLGVTGVTKDCWFK
;
A
#
# COMPACT_ATOMS: atom_id res chain seq x y z
N MET A 1 -15.47 -48.38 40.12
CA MET A 1 -15.41 -46.98 39.62
C MET A 1 -13.99 -46.70 39.25
N ASN A 2 -13.71 -46.45 37.96
CA ASN A 2 -12.35 -46.25 37.49
C ASN A 2 -11.82 -44.88 37.93
N GLN A 3 -10.51 -44.78 38.19
CA GLN A 3 -9.84 -43.54 38.61
C GLN A 3 -10.13 -42.38 37.63
N ASP A 4 -10.28 -42.67 36.35
CA ASP A 4 -10.59 -41.70 35.31
C ASP A 4 -11.99 -41.09 35.47
N GLU A 5 -13.01 -41.86 35.97
CA GLU A 5 -14.33 -41.35 36.26
C GLU A 5 -14.34 -40.41 37.47
N MET A 6 -13.55 -40.72 38.51
CA MET A 6 -13.42 -39.84 39.67
C MET A 6 -12.70 -38.53 39.33
N LEU A 7 -11.69 -38.60 38.48
CA LEU A 7 -10.97 -37.41 37.99
C LEU A 7 -11.85 -36.55 37.07
N ALA A 8 -12.63 -37.17 36.19
CA ALA A 8 -13.59 -36.46 35.35
C ALA A 8 -14.71 -35.77 36.16
N GLN A 9 -15.11 -36.33 37.28
CA GLN A 9 -16.11 -35.73 38.17
C GLN A 9 -15.58 -34.53 38.96
N ARG A 10 -14.28 -34.55 39.34
CA ARG A 10 -13.63 -33.45 40.08
C ARG A 10 -13.07 -32.35 39.20
N TYR A 11 -12.56 -32.68 38.00
CA TYR A 11 -11.87 -31.77 37.07
C TYR A 11 -12.54 -31.70 35.71
N GLY A 12 -13.50 -32.58 35.43
CA GLY A 12 -14.25 -32.60 34.18
C GLY A 12 -15.21 -31.44 34.08
N ARG A 13 -15.14 -30.69 32.98
CA ARG A 13 -16.16 -29.70 32.62
C ARG A 13 -17.49 -30.43 32.35
N SER A 14 -18.60 -29.97 32.95
CA SER A 14 -19.92 -30.52 32.68
C SER A 14 -20.23 -30.48 31.17
N SER A 15 -21.04 -31.43 30.68
CA SER A 15 -21.44 -31.47 29.26
C SER A 15 -22.07 -30.15 28.79
N LYS A 16 -22.79 -29.47 29.67
CA LYS A 16 -23.36 -28.13 29.42
C LYS A 16 -22.28 -27.06 29.26
N ALA A 17 -21.20 -27.13 30.02
CA ALA A 17 -20.06 -26.21 29.85
C ALA A 17 -19.34 -26.41 28.51
N LYS A 18 -19.14 -27.67 28.09
CA LYS A 18 -18.56 -28.00 26.78
C LYS A 18 -19.39 -27.44 25.61
N VAL A 19 -20.69 -27.54 25.66
CA VAL A 19 -21.58 -27.01 24.62
C VAL A 19 -21.55 -25.47 24.60
N ARG A 20 -21.53 -24.84 25.78
CA ARG A 20 -21.40 -23.37 25.89
C ARG A 20 -20.06 -22.88 25.35
N ASP A 21 -18.98 -23.53 25.74
CA ASP A 21 -17.61 -23.15 25.27
C ASP A 21 -17.50 -23.34 23.76
N ARG A 22 -18.07 -24.39 23.18
CA ARG A 22 -18.10 -24.58 21.73
C ARG A 22 -18.91 -23.50 21.01
N ARG A 23 -20.07 -23.11 21.55
CA ARG A 23 -20.88 -22.01 20.97
C ARG A 23 -20.16 -20.68 21.05
N LEU A 24 -19.47 -20.40 22.15
CA LEU A 24 -18.64 -19.21 22.30
C LEU A 24 -17.48 -19.22 21.28
N ALA A 25 -16.77 -20.34 21.12
CA ALA A 25 -15.69 -20.48 20.17
C ALA A 25 -16.18 -20.26 18.72
N ILE A 26 -17.32 -20.83 18.35
CA ILE A 26 -17.94 -20.63 17.03
C ILE A 26 -18.33 -19.15 16.85
N GLY A 27 -18.92 -18.52 17.87
CA GLY A 27 -19.28 -17.11 17.84
C GLY A 27 -18.07 -16.20 17.62
N ILE A 28 -16.98 -16.46 18.35
CA ILE A 28 -15.71 -15.68 18.19
C ILE A 28 -15.12 -15.90 16.79
N ALA A 29 -15.10 -17.15 16.32
CA ALA A 29 -14.57 -17.45 14.98
C ALA A 29 -15.40 -16.78 13.87
N ALA A 30 -16.73 -16.81 13.99
CA ALA A 30 -17.62 -16.17 13.03
C ALA A 30 -17.46 -14.65 13.01
N THR A 31 -17.39 -14.00 14.17
CA THR A 31 -17.17 -12.54 14.25
C THR A 31 -15.79 -12.13 13.72
N SER A 32 -14.74 -12.91 14.00
CA SER A 32 -13.42 -12.67 13.46
C SER A 32 -13.41 -12.78 11.93
N LEU A 33 -14.07 -13.78 11.37
CA LEU A 33 -14.15 -13.98 9.92
C LEU A 33 -14.89 -12.81 9.25
N VAL A 34 -16.04 -12.40 9.79
CA VAL A 34 -16.82 -11.28 9.26
C VAL A 34 -16.01 -9.99 9.34
N SER A 35 -15.35 -9.72 10.46
CA SER A 35 -14.49 -8.53 10.61
C SER A 35 -13.34 -8.52 9.61
N PHE A 36 -12.69 -9.67 9.38
CA PHE A 36 -11.64 -9.81 8.39
C PHE A 36 -12.14 -9.56 6.96
N LEU A 37 -13.32 -10.08 6.60
CA LEU A 37 -13.92 -9.86 5.29
C LEU A 37 -14.25 -8.37 5.06
N ILE A 38 -14.85 -7.71 6.06
CA ILE A 38 -15.13 -6.27 5.98
C ILE A 38 -13.84 -5.47 5.79
N TRP A 39 -12.81 -5.80 6.56
CA TRP A 39 -11.50 -5.15 6.44
C TRP A 39 -10.89 -5.38 5.05
N ALA A 40 -10.91 -6.62 4.55
CA ALA A 40 -10.36 -6.95 3.24
C ALA A 40 -11.07 -6.19 2.11
N VAL A 41 -12.41 -6.13 2.14
CA VAL A 41 -13.20 -5.36 1.16
C VAL A 41 -12.90 -3.87 1.28
N ALA A 42 -12.81 -3.32 2.48
CA ALA A 42 -12.50 -1.91 2.68
C ALA A 42 -11.11 -1.55 2.14
N VAL A 43 -10.10 -2.37 2.41
CA VAL A 43 -8.72 -2.13 1.91
C VAL A 43 -8.65 -2.21 0.39
N THR A 44 -9.30 -3.19 -0.23
CA THR A 44 -9.32 -3.34 -1.69
C THR A 44 -10.10 -2.20 -2.36
N ALA A 45 -11.23 -1.79 -1.80
CA ALA A 45 -12.03 -0.69 -2.33
C ALA A 45 -11.29 0.66 -2.24
N ILE A 46 -10.59 0.93 -1.12
CA ILE A 46 -9.81 2.17 -0.95
C ILE A 46 -8.58 2.18 -1.88
N GLY A 47 -7.97 1.02 -2.11
CA GLY A 47 -6.78 0.90 -2.97
C GLY A 47 -7.09 0.96 -4.47
N ALA A 48 -8.31 0.60 -4.87
CA ALA A 48 -8.69 0.46 -6.28
C ALA A 48 -8.66 1.77 -7.09
N ASP A 49 -8.80 2.92 -6.43
CA ASP A 49 -8.82 4.23 -7.07
C ASP A 49 -7.53 5.05 -6.90
N ARG A 50 -6.45 4.42 -6.42
CA ARG A 50 -5.18 5.11 -6.24
C ARG A 50 -4.36 5.10 -7.50
N VAL A 51 -3.81 6.26 -7.83
CA VAL A 51 -2.75 6.40 -8.83
C VAL A 51 -1.42 6.27 -8.11
N THR A 52 -0.55 5.44 -8.64
CA THR A 52 0.83 5.33 -8.18
C THR A 52 1.79 5.55 -9.33
N ALA A 53 2.97 6.01 -9.04
CA ALA A 53 4.02 6.15 -10.04
C ALA A 53 5.36 5.77 -9.43
N GLU A 54 6.19 5.16 -10.25
CA GLU A 54 7.54 4.74 -9.87
C GLU A 54 8.57 5.34 -10.81
N VAL A 55 9.72 5.71 -10.26
CA VAL A 55 10.86 6.12 -11.06
C VAL A 55 11.56 4.89 -11.59
N GLN A 56 11.54 4.71 -12.91
CA GLN A 56 12.20 3.59 -13.60
C GLN A 56 13.69 3.83 -13.79
N SER A 57 14.05 5.05 -14.16
CA SER A 57 15.44 5.44 -14.34
C SER A 57 15.62 6.93 -14.12
N PHE A 58 16.83 7.33 -13.80
CA PHE A 58 17.22 8.72 -13.79
C PHE A 58 18.65 8.87 -14.33
N TYR A 59 18.89 9.98 -15.00
CA TYR A 59 20.19 10.35 -15.52
C TYR A 59 20.52 11.77 -15.09
N VAL A 60 21.61 11.94 -14.39
CA VAL A 60 22.13 13.25 -14.01
C VAL A 60 22.94 13.79 -15.20
N LEU A 61 22.41 14.82 -15.83
CA LEU A 61 23.09 15.48 -16.98
C LEU A 61 24.16 16.44 -16.48
N ASP A 62 23.81 17.25 -15.50
CA ASP A 62 24.69 18.17 -14.81
C ASP A 62 24.16 18.54 -13.41
N ASP A 63 24.78 19.50 -12.74
CA ASP A 63 24.37 20.00 -11.42
C ASP A 63 23.06 20.80 -11.43
N LYS A 64 22.49 21.06 -12.60
CA LYS A 64 21.27 21.87 -12.80
C LYS A 64 20.13 21.10 -13.44
N GLN A 65 20.40 19.95 -14.04
CA GLN A 65 19.40 19.17 -14.77
C GLN A 65 19.56 17.68 -14.56
N THR A 66 18.45 17.04 -14.25
CA THR A 66 18.35 15.58 -14.13
C THR A 66 17.17 15.11 -14.97
N GLU A 67 17.40 14.11 -15.79
CA GLU A 67 16.35 13.41 -16.54
C GLU A 67 15.80 12.29 -15.69
N VAL A 68 14.47 12.23 -15.54
CA VAL A 68 13.78 11.21 -14.75
C VAL A 68 12.72 10.55 -15.61
N THR A 69 12.77 9.22 -15.70
CA THR A 69 11.75 8.41 -16.36
C THR A 69 10.81 7.86 -15.32
N VAL A 70 9.53 8.16 -15.45
CA VAL A 70 8.46 7.81 -14.52
C VAL A 70 7.46 6.89 -15.20
N LEU A 71 7.18 5.76 -14.57
CA LEU A 71 6.11 4.84 -14.95
C LEU A 71 4.92 5.05 -14.03
N ILE A 72 3.75 5.33 -14.62
CA ILE A 72 2.49 5.47 -13.88
C ILE A 72 1.69 4.17 -13.92
N ASP A 73 1.19 3.77 -12.77
CA ASP A 73 0.16 2.74 -12.64
C ASP A 73 -1.15 3.39 -12.20
N ARG A 74 -2.15 3.27 -13.06
CA ARG A 74 -3.47 3.86 -12.86
C ARG A 74 -4.57 2.88 -13.24
N PRO A 75 -5.58 2.69 -12.37
CA PRO A 75 -6.70 1.79 -12.65
C PRO A 75 -7.65 2.32 -13.74
N ARG A 76 -7.61 3.63 -14.01
CA ARG A 76 -8.46 4.30 -15.00
C ARG A 76 -7.59 5.14 -15.93
N ALA A 77 -8.05 5.27 -17.18
CA ALA A 77 -7.37 6.09 -18.18
C ALA A 77 -7.65 7.61 -18.03
N ASP A 78 -8.00 8.05 -16.83
CA ASP A 78 -8.21 9.46 -16.54
C ASP A 78 -6.87 10.21 -16.45
N PRO A 79 -6.86 11.52 -16.77
CA PRO A 79 -5.67 12.33 -16.60
C PRO A 79 -5.20 12.34 -15.15
N ALA A 80 -3.91 12.14 -14.95
CA ALA A 80 -3.30 12.12 -13.63
C ALA A 80 -2.08 13.03 -13.57
N VAL A 81 -1.80 13.55 -12.39
CA VAL A 81 -0.62 14.37 -12.10
C VAL A 81 0.19 13.69 -11.04
N CYS A 82 1.50 13.55 -11.26
CA CYS A 82 2.45 13.02 -10.31
C CYS A 82 3.53 14.04 -9.97
N GLN A 83 3.88 14.13 -8.71
CA GLN A 83 5.00 14.94 -8.23
C GLN A 83 6.28 14.12 -8.26
N VAL A 84 7.29 14.62 -8.96
CA VAL A 84 8.62 14.04 -9.03
C VAL A 84 9.60 14.94 -8.32
N GLU A 85 10.34 14.38 -7.38
CA GLU A 85 11.37 15.06 -6.61
C GLU A 85 12.73 14.44 -6.92
N VAL A 86 13.76 15.26 -6.99
CA VAL A 86 15.17 14.84 -7.08
C VAL A 86 15.86 15.15 -5.76
N LEU A 87 16.51 14.15 -5.20
CA LEU A 87 17.17 14.24 -3.90
C LEU A 87 18.69 14.22 -4.07
N ASP A 88 19.39 14.92 -3.17
CA ASP A 88 20.83 14.87 -3.01
C ASP A 88 21.27 13.69 -2.11
N ILE A 89 22.58 13.58 -1.86
CA ILE A 89 23.17 12.53 -1.00
C ILE A 89 22.69 12.60 0.47
N ARG A 90 22.09 13.71 0.90
CA ARG A 90 21.55 13.94 2.23
C ARG A 90 20.02 13.77 2.28
N TYR A 91 19.44 13.28 1.18
CA TYR A 91 17.99 13.17 1.00
C TYR A 91 17.26 14.52 1.06
N THR A 92 17.95 15.59 0.71
CA THR A 92 17.34 16.92 0.57
C THR A 92 16.81 17.07 -0.84
N VAL A 93 15.62 17.63 -0.98
CA VAL A 93 15.01 17.91 -2.30
C VAL A 93 15.79 19.03 -2.97
N VAL A 94 16.45 18.72 -4.07
CA VAL A 94 17.21 19.67 -4.92
C VAL A 94 16.51 20.00 -6.23
N GLY A 95 15.48 19.24 -6.58
CA GLY A 95 14.66 19.50 -7.76
C GLY A 95 13.23 18.98 -7.57
N TYR A 96 12.30 19.64 -8.23
CA TYR A 96 10.87 19.31 -8.16
C TYR A 96 10.20 19.58 -9.49
N ARG A 97 9.32 18.69 -9.92
CA ARG A 97 8.48 18.89 -11.08
C ARG A 97 7.19 18.08 -10.98
N GLU A 98 6.09 18.69 -11.44
CA GLU A 98 4.83 17.98 -11.68
C GLU A 98 4.77 17.45 -13.11
N VAL A 99 4.42 16.19 -13.25
CA VAL A 99 4.27 15.50 -14.53
C VAL A 99 2.81 15.18 -14.73
N THR A 100 2.22 15.63 -15.84
CA THR A 100 0.83 15.36 -16.20
C THR A 100 0.80 14.22 -17.22
N PHE A 101 0.10 13.16 -16.87
CA PHE A 101 -0.21 12.03 -17.75
C PHE A 101 -1.60 12.23 -18.31
N LEU A 102 -1.73 12.38 -19.61
CA LEU A 102 -3.01 12.50 -20.31
C LEU A 102 -3.67 11.12 -20.43
N SER A 103 -4.97 11.08 -20.67
CA SER A 103 -5.76 9.86 -20.82
C SER A 103 -5.22 8.89 -21.88
N ASN A 104 -4.66 9.44 -22.95
CA ASN A 104 -4.10 8.69 -24.09
C ASN A 104 -2.57 8.69 -24.15
N SER A 105 -1.89 9.19 -23.10
CA SER A 105 -0.43 9.16 -23.03
C SER A 105 0.08 7.77 -22.65
N ASP A 106 1.33 7.48 -23.04
CA ASP A 106 2.03 6.30 -22.60
C ASP A 106 2.12 6.28 -21.06
N ALA A 107 2.16 5.09 -20.48
CA ALA A 107 2.31 4.91 -19.05
C ALA A 107 3.70 5.37 -18.56
N GLU A 108 4.68 5.40 -19.45
CA GLU A 108 6.04 5.83 -19.19
C GLU A 108 6.31 7.19 -19.82
N GLN A 109 6.82 8.13 -19.05
CA GLN A 109 7.23 9.44 -19.52
C GLN A 109 8.58 9.84 -18.94
N THR A 110 9.41 10.37 -19.81
CA THR A 110 10.70 10.94 -19.42
C THR A 110 10.58 12.46 -19.32
N VAL A 111 11.00 13.01 -18.21
CA VAL A 111 10.91 14.45 -17.93
C VAL A 111 12.23 15.00 -17.41
N MET A 112 12.50 16.25 -17.82
CA MET A 112 13.65 16.99 -17.32
C MET A 112 13.26 17.74 -16.05
N VAL A 113 13.99 17.51 -14.97
CA VAL A 113 13.83 18.21 -13.70
C VAL A 113 14.98 19.17 -13.50
N ASN A 114 14.67 20.44 -13.33
CA ASN A 114 15.68 21.42 -12.97
C ASN A 114 16.06 21.27 -11.49
N THR A 115 17.36 21.22 -11.23
CA THR A 115 17.91 21.01 -9.90
C THR A 115 18.76 22.21 -9.47
N THR A 116 18.83 22.46 -8.17
CA THR A 116 19.68 23.49 -7.56
C THR A 116 21.03 22.95 -7.11
N GLY A 117 21.24 21.65 -7.25
CA GLY A 117 22.46 20.94 -6.90
C GLY A 117 22.46 19.55 -7.51
N LEU A 118 23.56 18.81 -7.33
CA LEU A 118 23.73 17.47 -7.88
C LEU A 118 22.70 16.50 -7.27
N GLY A 119 21.78 16.00 -8.10
CA GLY A 119 20.85 14.95 -7.73
C GLY A 119 21.52 13.57 -7.72
N VAL A 120 21.14 12.70 -6.81
CA VAL A 120 21.61 11.32 -6.75
C VAL A 120 20.51 10.30 -6.90
N THR A 121 19.24 10.69 -6.68
CA THR A 121 18.08 9.83 -6.92
C THR A 121 16.85 10.66 -7.24
N GLY A 122 15.93 10.07 -8.03
CA GLY A 122 14.59 10.58 -8.26
C GLY A 122 13.56 9.75 -7.47
N VAL A 123 12.56 10.41 -6.92
CA VAL A 123 11.43 9.77 -6.25
C VAL A 123 10.12 10.39 -6.71
N THR A 124 9.07 9.60 -6.74
CA THR A 124 7.69 10.09 -6.87
C THR A 124 7.09 10.24 -5.49
N LYS A 125 6.42 11.36 -5.23
CA LYS A 125 5.84 11.64 -3.93
C LYS A 125 4.35 11.33 -3.90
N ASP A 126 3.57 12.14 -4.56
CA ASP A 126 2.13 11.99 -4.60
C ASP A 126 1.62 12.02 -6.04
N CYS A 127 0.60 11.21 -6.31
CA CYS A 127 -0.12 11.20 -7.58
C CYS A 127 -1.61 11.32 -7.31
N TRP A 128 -2.32 12.04 -8.18
CA TRP A 128 -3.76 12.20 -8.11
C TRP A 128 -4.37 12.33 -9.51
N PHE A 129 -5.64 12.01 -9.62
CA PHE A 129 -6.42 12.30 -10.83
C PHE A 129 -6.72 13.80 -10.91
N LYS A 130 -6.70 14.34 -12.12
CA LYS A 130 -6.96 15.76 -12.39
C LYS A 130 -8.45 16.02 -12.55
#